data_ef26b0150ae5e37d2b936661a6b45730
#
_entry.id   ef26b0150ae5e37d2b936661a6b45730
#
_cell.length_a   1.000
_cell.length_b   1.000
_cell.length_c   1.000
_cell.angle_alpha   90.00
_cell.angle_beta   90.00
_cell.angle_gamma   90.00
#
_symmetry.space_group_name_H-M   'P 1'
#
loop_
_entity.id
_entity.type
_entity.pdbx_description
1 polymer ?
#
loop_
_entity_poly.entity_id
_entity_poly.type
_entity_poly.pdbx_seq_one_letter_code
_entity_poly.pdbx_strand_id
1 'polypeptide(L)'
;MTDLHKRALIKVAALSAVAAAALVGCGKKEEPAPAPAPAPAPVTEAPAPKAEPLKIAFAYVGPVGDGGWSFAHDNGRKAIEKEFGDKVVTSFVESVPESADAERVLRDMASQGNKLIFGTTFGYMESIQKIAPDFADVKFEHATGYKTAANVRTYDSRTYEGAYMAGIIAGAMTKSNTLGVVGSVPIPEVLRNINSFTLGAQSV
;
A
#
# COMPACT_ATOMS: atom_id res chain seq x y z
N MET A 1 -27.87 13.87 35.36
CA MET A 1 -28.89 13.12 34.59
C MET A 1 -29.58 14.13 33.71
N THR A 2 -29.18 14.16 32.51
CA THR A 2 -29.06 15.33 31.66
C THR A 2 -29.97 15.21 30.44
N ASP A 3 -30.43 16.30 30.02
CA ASP A 3 -31.19 16.81 28.87
C ASP A 3 -31.44 15.92 27.61
N LEU A 4 -30.78 14.80 27.47
CA LEU A 4 -30.97 13.91 26.30
C LEU A 4 -32.27 13.05 26.38
N HIS A 5 -32.79 12.79 27.59
CA HIS A 5 -34.00 11.98 27.76
C HIS A 5 -35.30 12.76 27.57
N LYS A 6 -35.28 14.10 27.69
CA LYS A 6 -36.45 14.94 27.46
C LYS A 6 -36.75 15.18 25.99
N ARG A 7 -35.73 15.09 25.10
CA ARG A 7 -35.91 15.26 23.66
C ARG A 7 -36.45 14.01 22.94
N ALA A 8 -36.26 12.84 23.51
CA ALA A 8 -36.80 11.58 22.98
C ALA A 8 -38.28 11.39 23.24
N LEU A 9 -38.79 11.88 24.36
CA LEU A 9 -40.22 11.77 24.71
C LEU A 9 -41.14 12.68 23.89
N ILE A 10 -40.67 13.80 23.40
CA ILE A 10 -41.50 14.77 22.62
C ILE A 10 -41.67 14.29 21.16
N LYS A 11 -40.82 13.44 20.63
CA LYS A 11 -40.97 12.90 19.27
C LYS A 11 -41.91 11.71 19.14
N VAL A 12 -42.22 11.03 20.21
CA VAL A 12 -43.16 9.88 20.20
C VAL A 12 -44.61 10.32 20.37
N ALA A 13 -44.90 11.48 20.98
CA ALA A 13 -46.25 11.99 21.18
C ALA A 13 -46.87 12.69 19.94
N ALA A 14 -46.08 13.01 18.91
CA ALA A 14 -46.55 13.72 17.71
C ALA A 14 -46.99 12.80 16.56
N LEU A 15 -46.76 11.48 16.65
CA LEU A 15 -47.17 10.52 15.61
C LEU A 15 -48.47 9.79 15.85
N SER A 16 -49.16 10.03 17.00
CA SER A 16 -50.40 9.31 17.38
C SER A 16 -51.70 10.07 17.09
N ALA A 17 -51.64 11.26 16.48
CA ALA A 17 -52.82 12.15 16.31
C ALA A 17 -53.36 12.25 14.87
N VAL A 18 -52.89 11.48 13.91
CA VAL A 18 -53.32 11.59 12.48
C VAL A 18 -54.11 10.36 11.99
N ALA A 19 -54.39 9.37 12.82
CA ALA A 19 -55.01 8.11 12.38
C ALA A 19 -56.52 7.97 12.72
N ALA A 20 -57.26 9.07 13.01
CA ALA A 20 -58.66 8.96 13.45
C ALA A 20 -59.65 9.88 12.71
N ALA A 21 -59.50 10.13 11.41
CA ALA A 21 -60.49 10.94 10.66
C ALA A 21 -60.66 10.50 9.22
N ALA A 22 -61.05 9.25 8.95
CA ALA A 22 -61.55 8.86 7.62
C ALA A 22 -62.40 7.59 7.67
N LEU A 23 -63.57 7.66 8.34
CA LEU A 23 -64.61 6.65 8.20
C LEU A 23 -65.98 7.33 8.25
N VAL A 24 -66.41 7.97 7.19
CA VAL A 24 -67.83 8.11 6.81
C VAL A 24 -67.91 8.53 5.32
N GLY A 25 -68.55 7.73 4.48
CA GLY A 25 -69.07 8.28 3.22
C GLY A 25 -69.22 7.31 2.07
N CYS A 26 -70.36 6.67 1.98
CA CYS A 26 -71.14 6.35 0.79
C CYS A 26 -70.64 5.31 -0.24
N GLY A 27 -71.44 4.24 -0.30
CA GLY A 27 -71.36 3.17 -1.28
C GLY A 27 -71.46 3.61 -2.74
N LYS A 28 -70.63 3.01 -3.55
CA LYS A 28 -70.82 2.81 -4.99
C LYS A 28 -70.45 1.35 -5.35
N LYS A 29 -71.27 0.79 -6.25
CA LYS A 29 -71.14 -0.57 -6.75
C LYS A 29 -69.70 -0.90 -7.10
N GLU A 30 -69.21 -2.03 -6.59
CA GLU A 30 -67.94 -2.63 -6.96
C GLU A 30 -68.04 -3.18 -8.41
N GLU A 31 -67.23 -2.59 -9.27
CA GLU A 31 -66.78 -3.19 -10.52
C GLU A 31 -65.67 -4.18 -10.20
N PRO A 32 -65.57 -5.38 -10.81
CA PRO A 32 -64.56 -6.37 -10.43
C PRO A 32 -63.15 -5.80 -10.72
N ALA A 33 -62.29 -5.83 -9.69
CA ALA A 33 -60.91 -5.40 -9.78
C ALA A 33 -60.16 -6.22 -10.86
N PRO A 34 -59.38 -5.54 -11.70
CA PRO A 34 -58.51 -6.27 -12.66
C PRO A 34 -57.52 -7.13 -11.90
N ALA A 35 -57.27 -8.34 -12.42
CA ALA A 35 -56.32 -9.29 -11.85
C ALA A 35 -54.92 -8.65 -11.66
N PRO A 36 -54.23 -8.95 -10.57
CA PRO A 36 -52.92 -8.39 -10.33
C PRO A 36 -51.96 -8.80 -11.45
N ALA A 37 -51.27 -7.81 -12.02
CA ALA A 37 -50.23 -8.07 -13.02
C ALA A 37 -49.17 -9.02 -12.45
N PRO A 38 -48.67 -9.97 -13.26
CA PRO A 38 -47.61 -10.89 -12.82
C PRO A 38 -46.43 -10.10 -12.28
N ALA A 39 -45.94 -10.49 -11.09
CA ALA A 39 -44.73 -9.91 -10.49
C ALA A 39 -43.56 -10.00 -11.49
N PRO A 40 -42.77 -8.95 -11.64
CA PRO A 40 -41.61 -9.01 -12.52
C PRO A 40 -40.71 -10.16 -12.05
N ALA A 41 -40.30 -11.00 -13.02
CA ALA A 41 -39.37 -12.09 -12.76
C ALA A 41 -38.09 -11.53 -12.09
N PRO A 42 -37.49 -12.28 -11.17
CA PRO A 42 -36.24 -11.85 -10.55
C PRO A 42 -35.21 -11.61 -11.64
N VAL A 43 -34.74 -10.38 -11.76
CA VAL A 43 -33.63 -10.02 -12.65
C VAL A 43 -32.42 -10.71 -12.05
N THR A 44 -31.96 -11.77 -12.68
CA THR A 44 -30.67 -12.39 -12.36
C THR A 44 -29.61 -11.39 -12.75
N GLU A 45 -29.08 -10.68 -11.76
CA GLU A 45 -27.99 -9.74 -11.96
C GLU A 45 -26.80 -10.52 -12.55
N ALA A 46 -26.37 -10.17 -13.75
CA ALA A 46 -25.20 -10.78 -14.37
C ALA A 46 -23.99 -10.58 -13.44
N PRO A 47 -23.12 -11.60 -13.26
CA PRO A 47 -21.93 -11.45 -12.42
C PRO A 47 -21.14 -10.23 -12.89
N ALA A 48 -20.83 -9.34 -11.96
CA ALA A 48 -20.00 -8.17 -12.24
C ALA A 48 -18.68 -8.64 -12.90
N PRO A 49 -18.20 -7.94 -13.94
CA PRO A 49 -16.94 -8.31 -14.60
C PRO A 49 -15.83 -8.41 -13.53
N LYS A 50 -15.11 -9.54 -13.52
CA LYS A 50 -13.98 -9.71 -12.62
C LYS A 50 -12.95 -8.63 -12.93
N ALA A 51 -12.60 -7.81 -11.95
CA ALA A 51 -11.60 -6.76 -12.13
C ALA A 51 -10.26 -7.38 -12.58
N GLU A 52 -9.60 -6.75 -13.53
CA GLU A 52 -8.27 -7.19 -13.97
C GLU A 52 -7.27 -7.12 -12.81
N PRO A 53 -6.34 -8.10 -12.70
CA PRO A 53 -5.33 -8.09 -11.66
C PRO A 53 -4.44 -6.84 -11.75
N LEU A 54 -4.08 -6.26 -10.59
CA LEU A 54 -3.11 -5.17 -10.54
C LEU A 54 -1.72 -5.71 -10.94
N LYS A 55 -1.13 -5.13 -11.98
CA LYS A 55 0.24 -5.45 -12.41
C LYS A 55 1.24 -4.65 -11.60
N ILE A 56 2.19 -5.35 -10.96
CA ILE A 56 3.21 -4.78 -10.09
C ILE A 56 4.58 -5.24 -10.57
N ALA A 57 5.55 -4.32 -10.74
CA ALA A 57 6.90 -4.65 -11.15
C ALA A 57 7.94 -4.23 -10.11
N PHE A 58 9.05 -4.97 -10.08
CA PHE A 58 10.16 -4.73 -9.17
C PHE A 58 11.49 -4.68 -9.94
N ALA A 59 12.24 -3.60 -9.78
CA ALA A 59 13.61 -3.50 -10.28
C ALA A 59 14.59 -3.69 -9.11
N TYR A 60 15.39 -4.76 -9.16
CA TYR A 60 16.38 -5.11 -8.15
C TYR A 60 17.79 -4.76 -8.60
N VAL A 61 18.58 -4.18 -7.72
CA VAL A 61 19.97 -3.80 -7.99
C VAL A 61 20.91 -5.00 -8.06
N GLY A 62 20.60 -6.08 -7.35
CA GLY A 62 21.36 -7.32 -7.34
C GLY A 62 20.48 -8.55 -7.61
N PRO A 63 21.06 -9.74 -7.62
CA PRO A 63 20.32 -10.99 -7.82
C PRO A 63 19.45 -11.33 -6.62
N VAL A 64 18.31 -11.95 -6.87
CA VAL A 64 17.38 -12.37 -5.78
C VAL A 64 17.93 -13.48 -4.91
N GLY A 65 19.01 -14.15 -5.35
CA GLY A 65 19.71 -15.20 -4.60
C GLY A 65 20.83 -14.68 -3.70
N ASP A 66 20.99 -13.37 -3.52
CA ASP A 66 22.10 -12.77 -2.75
C ASP A 66 22.01 -13.03 -1.24
N GLY A 67 20.87 -13.48 -0.74
CA GLY A 67 20.62 -13.67 0.69
C GLY A 67 20.56 -12.36 1.48
N GLY A 68 20.58 -11.21 0.80
CA GLY A 68 20.67 -9.87 1.35
C GLY A 68 19.54 -8.94 0.90
N TRP A 69 19.92 -7.81 0.33
CA TRP A 69 19.02 -6.70 -0.03
C TRP A 69 17.95 -7.09 -1.06
N SER A 70 18.37 -7.61 -2.21
CA SER A 70 17.45 -8.02 -3.28
C SER A 70 16.61 -9.23 -2.87
N PHE A 71 17.19 -10.19 -2.13
CA PHE A 71 16.47 -11.32 -1.55
C PHE A 71 15.35 -10.85 -0.59
N ALA A 72 15.63 -9.90 0.28
CA ALA A 72 14.63 -9.37 1.21
C ALA A 72 13.45 -8.69 0.47
N HIS A 73 13.74 -7.93 -0.58
CA HIS A 73 12.70 -7.31 -1.41
C HIS A 73 11.89 -8.35 -2.18
N ASP A 74 12.52 -9.40 -2.71
CA ASP A 74 11.82 -10.48 -3.41
C ASP A 74 10.94 -11.31 -2.46
N ASN A 75 11.34 -11.48 -1.21
CA ASN A 75 10.47 -12.07 -0.20
C ASN A 75 9.22 -11.19 0.05
N GLY A 76 9.38 -9.87 0.03
CA GLY A 76 8.24 -8.93 0.06
C GLY A 76 7.30 -9.10 -1.14
N ARG A 77 7.85 -9.21 -2.35
CA ARG A 77 7.09 -9.49 -3.58
C ARG A 77 6.29 -10.80 -3.46
N LYS A 78 6.94 -11.89 -3.03
CA LYS A 78 6.30 -13.19 -2.81
C LYS A 78 5.20 -13.13 -1.73
N ALA A 79 5.40 -12.34 -0.70
CA ALA A 79 4.38 -12.12 0.32
C ALA A 79 3.15 -11.40 -0.24
N ILE A 80 3.32 -10.44 -1.14
CA ILE A 80 2.24 -9.77 -1.88
C ILE A 80 1.46 -10.78 -2.71
N GLU A 81 2.14 -11.64 -3.47
CA GLU A 81 1.49 -12.69 -4.26
C GLU A 81 0.67 -13.66 -3.39
N LYS A 82 1.24 -14.06 -2.26
CA LYS A 82 0.58 -14.95 -1.31
C LYS A 82 -0.67 -14.31 -0.67
N GLU A 83 -0.60 -13.03 -0.33
CA GLU A 83 -1.69 -12.32 0.36
C GLU A 83 -2.84 -11.97 -0.60
N PHE A 84 -2.52 -11.49 -1.79
CA PHE A 84 -3.52 -10.95 -2.72
C PHE A 84 -3.97 -11.96 -3.81
N GLY A 85 -3.22 -13.03 -4.01
CA GLY A 85 -3.58 -14.10 -4.94
C GLY A 85 -3.87 -13.58 -6.36
N ASP A 86 -5.03 -13.92 -6.88
CA ASP A 86 -5.48 -13.56 -8.23
C ASP A 86 -5.80 -12.08 -8.44
N LYS A 87 -5.70 -11.25 -7.40
CA LYS A 87 -5.89 -9.78 -7.49
C LYS A 87 -4.65 -9.06 -7.99
N VAL A 88 -3.49 -9.69 -7.98
CA VAL A 88 -2.22 -9.11 -8.39
C VAL A 88 -1.46 -10.03 -9.34
N VAL A 89 -0.65 -9.44 -10.22
CA VAL A 89 0.35 -10.14 -11.01
C VAL A 89 1.67 -9.39 -10.81
N THR A 90 2.70 -10.08 -10.35
CA THR A 90 4.00 -9.46 -10.13
C THR A 90 5.03 -9.89 -11.18
N SER A 91 5.96 -9.01 -11.49
CA SER A 91 7.13 -9.27 -12.31
C SER A 91 8.36 -8.60 -11.69
N PHE A 92 9.55 -9.04 -12.07
CA PHE A 92 10.77 -8.40 -11.62
C PHE A 92 11.89 -8.49 -12.67
N VAL A 93 12.85 -7.58 -12.57
CA VAL A 93 14.13 -7.63 -13.26
C VAL A 93 15.21 -7.47 -12.21
N GLU A 94 16.17 -8.39 -12.16
CA GLU A 94 17.27 -8.38 -11.22
C GLU A 94 18.57 -7.89 -11.87
N SER A 95 19.55 -7.53 -11.03
CA SER A 95 20.87 -7.06 -11.46
C SER A 95 20.81 -5.85 -12.41
N VAL A 96 19.86 -4.94 -12.14
CA VAL A 96 19.74 -3.68 -12.88
C VAL A 96 20.73 -2.68 -12.30
N PRO A 97 21.73 -2.25 -13.08
CA PRO A 97 22.76 -1.32 -12.59
C PRO A 97 22.19 0.07 -12.34
N GLU A 98 22.76 0.80 -11.38
CA GLU A 98 22.40 2.20 -11.04
C GLU A 98 22.98 3.18 -12.11
N SER A 99 22.52 3.04 -13.33
CA SER A 99 22.98 3.78 -14.50
C SER A 99 21.78 4.16 -15.40
N ALA A 100 22.07 4.57 -16.64
CA ALA A 100 21.03 4.79 -17.65
C ALA A 100 20.18 3.53 -17.94
N ASP A 101 20.69 2.33 -17.64
CA ASP A 101 19.92 1.11 -17.76
C ASP A 101 18.74 1.06 -16.77
N ALA A 102 18.90 1.63 -15.58
CA ALA A 102 17.79 1.72 -14.64
C ALA A 102 16.62 2.52 -15.22
N GLU A 103 16.89 3.66 -15.84
CA GLU A 103 15.85 4.45 -16.51
C GLU A 103 15.14 3.64 -17.59
N ARG A 104 15.89 2.95 -18.44
CA ARG A 104 15.34 2.13 -19.52
C ARG A 104 14.46 1.00 -18.96
N VAL A 105 14.95 0.24 -17.99
CA VAL A 105 14.19 -0.87 -17.38
C VAL A 105 12.91 -0.38 -16.71
N LEU A 106 12.99 0.68 -15.92
CA LEU A 106 11.81 1.25 -15.23
C LEU A 106 10.78 1.79 -16.24
N ARG A 107 11.22 2.41 -17.32
CA ARG A 107 10.38 2.89 -18.41
C ARG A 107 9.70 1.72 -19.15
N ASP A 108 10.44 0.65 -19.44
CA ASP A 108 9.91 -0.56 -20.06
C ASP A 108 8.84 -1.20 -19.16
N MET A 109 9.09 -1.29 -17.85
CA MET A 109 8.09 -1.79 -16.88
C MET A 109 6.78 -0.97 -16.92
N ALA A 110 6.90 0.37 -16.94
CA ALA A 110 5.73 1.25 -17.02
C ALA A 110 4.98 1.06 -18.35
N SER A 111 5.70 0.96 -19.47
CA SER A 111 5.14 0.76 -20.81
C SER A 111 4.44 -0.61 -20.98
N GLN A 112 4.82 -1.62 -20.21
CA GLN A 112 4.17 -2.95 -20.18
C GLN A 112 2.85 -2.95 -19.39
N GLY A 113 2.42 -1.80 -18.89
CA GLY A 113 1.13 -1.63 -18.22
C GLY A 113 1.17 -1.95 -16.72
N ASN A 114 2.36 -2.04 -16.11
CA ASN A 114 2.45 -2.10 -14.67
C ASN A 114 1.96 -0.78 -14.05
N LYS A 115 1.13 -0.87 -13.03
CA LYS A 115 0.52 0.29 -12.35
C LYS A 115 1.21 0.66 -11.05
N LEU A 116 2.03 -0.24 -10.53
CA LEU A 116 2.84 -0.02 -9.34
C LEU A 116 4.24 -0.58 -9.62
N ILE A 117 5.27 0.25 -9.46
CA ILE A 117 6.65 -0.12 -9.75
C ILE A 117 7.53 0.21 -8.55
N PHE A 118 8.26 -0.79 -8.08
CA PHE A 118 9.23 -0.67 -6.99
C PHE A 118 10.63 -0.55 -7.55
N GLY A 119 11.28 0.59 -7.31
CA GLY A 119 12.71 0.76 -7.53
C GLY A 119 13.44 0.57 -6.19
N THR A 120 14.17 -0.54 -6.07
CA THR A 120 14.59 -1.04 -4.76
C THR A 120 15.99 -0.61 -4.33
N THR A 121 16.50 0.50 -4.84
CA THR A 121 17.79 1.03 -4.42
C THR A 121 17.85 2.55 -4.51
N PHE A 122 18.69 3.18 -3.68
CA PHE A 122 18.90 4.62 -3.65
C PHE A 122 19.27 5.20 -5.02
N GLY A 123 20.11 4.52 -5.78
CA GLY A 123 20.63 5.00 -7.07
C GLY A 123 19.58 5.09 -8.19
N TYR A 124 18.37 4.56 -8.01
CA TYR A 124 17.30 4.72 -8.99
C TYR A 124 16.53 6.05 -8.84
N MET A 125 16.90 6.90 -7.87
CA MET A 125 16.17 8.12 -7.56
C MET A 125 16.02 9.04 -8.76
N GLU A 126 17.10 9.38 -9.45
CA GLU A 126 17.07 10.31 -10.59
C GLU A 126 16.32 9.68 -11.78
N SER A 127 16.52 8.39 -12.03
CA SER A 127 15.82 7.65 -13.09
C SER A 127 14.30 7.68 -12.86
N ILE A 128 13.85 7.41 -11.64
CA ILE A 128 12.42 7.45 -11.29
C ILE A 128 11.86 8.86 -11.44
N GLN A 129 12.55 9.88 -10.90
CA GLN A 129 12.10 11.27 -11.01
C GLN A 129 11.98 11.73 -12.47
N LYS A 130 12.86 11.26 -13.33
CA LYS A 130 12.88 11.61 -14.75
C LYS A 130 11.71 10.99 -15.52
N ILE A 131 11.37 9.73 -15.24
CA ILE A 131 10.31 9.01 -15.97
C ILE A 131 8.91 9.23 -15.40
N ALA A 132 8.79 9.49 -14.11
CA ALA A 132 7.49 9.56 -13.43
C ALA A 132 6.49 10.55 -14.08
N PRO A 133 6.87 11.73 -14.57
CA PRO A 133 5.95 12.64 -15.26
C PRO A 133 5.35 12.06 -16.56
N ASP A 134 6.08 11.16 -17.25
CA ASP A 134 5.62 10.54 -18.50
C ASP A 134 4.55 9.46 -18.26
N PHE A 135 4.44 8.97 -17.02
CA PHE A 135 3.54 7.88 -16.61
C PHE A 135 2.70 8.27 -15.40
N ALA A 136 1.87 9.30 -15.53
CA ALA A 136 1.09 9.88 -14.43
C ALA A 136 0.13 8.88 -13.74
N ASP A 137 -0.32 7.85 -14.44
CA ASP A 137 -1.20 6.79 -13.94
C ASP A 137 -0.45 5.60 -13.31
N VAL A 138 0.89 5.59 -13.35
CA VAL A 138 1.76 4.63 -12.69
C VAL A 138 2.25 5.19 -11.35
N LYS A 139 2.22 4.38 -10.31
CA LYS A 139 2.78 4.72 -9.00
C LYS A 139 4.16 4.11 -8.85
N PHE A 140 5.11 4.91 -8.40
CA PHE A 140 6.48 4.49 -8.14
C PHE A 140 6.76 4.50 -6.64
N GLU A 141 7.26 3.40 -6.14
CA GLU A 141 7.76 3.22 -4.79
C GLU A 141 9.28 3.12 -4.82
N HIS A 142 9.95 4.06 -4.18
CA HIS A 142 11.41 4.14 -4.24
C HIS A 142 12.02 3.85 -2.88
N ALA A 143 12.83 2.79 -2.78
CA ALA A 143 13.54 2.43 -1.56
C ALA A 143 14.66 3.43 -1.25
N THR A 144 14.74 3.86 0.00
CA THR A 144 15.82 4.70 0.58
C THR A 144 16.02 6.07 -0.07
N GLY A 145 15.18 6.45 -1.04
CA GLY A 145 15.22 7.76 -1.64
C GLY A 145 14.65 8.87 -0.72
N TYR A 146 14.84 10.12 -1.13
CA TYR A 146 14.28 11.30 -0.42
C TYR A 146 13.49 12.24 -1.34
N LYS A 147 13.56 12.06 -2.67
CA LYS A 147 12.79 12.85 -3.62
C LYS A 147 11.44 12.20 -3.86
N THR A 148 10.37 12.97 -3.74
CA THR A 148 8.99 12.55 -4.00
C THR A 148 8.37 13.37 -5.14
N ALA A 149 7.29 12.86 -5.73
CA ALA A 149 6.48 13.55 -6.75
C ALA A 149 5.01 13.11 -6.60
N ALA A 150 4.11 13.63 -7.44
CA ALA A 150 2.69 13.30 -7.39
C ALA A 150 2.39 11.79 -7.47
N ASN A 151 3.24 11.05 -8.18
CA ASN A 151 3.14 9.61 -8.34
C ASN A 151 4.39 8.85 -7.88
N VAL A 152 5.28 9.49 -7.12
CA VAL A 152 6.48 8.89 -6.52
C VAL A 152 6.44 9.01 -5.02
N ARG A 153 6.50 7.89 -4.32
CA ARG A 153 6.68 7.79 -2.88
C ARG A 153 8.01 7.12 -2.56
N THR A 154 8.59 7.48 -1.44
CA THR A 154 9.78 6.83 -0.91
C THR A 154 9.44 6.00 0.33
N TYR A 155 10.15 4.90 0.52
CA TYR A 155 10.05 4.08 1.72
C TYR A 155 11.44 3.66 2.20
N ASP A 156 11.54 3.35 3.48
CA ASP A 156 12.77 2.89 4.11
C ASP A 156 12.44 1.98 5.28
N SER A 157 13.40 1.14 5.66
CA SER A 157 13.30 0.26 6.83
C SER A 157 14.09 0.85 7.99
N ARG A 158 13.68 0.49 9.22
CA ARG A 158 14.33 0.97 10.45
C ARG A 158 15.53 0.10 10.83
N THR A 159 16.39 -0.22 9.86
CA THR A 159 17.58 -1.07 10.05
C THR A 159 18.55 -0.52 11.10
N TYR A 160 18.56 0.79 11.33
CA TYR A 160 19.36 1.45 12.34
C TYR A 160 19.05 0.96 13.78
N GLU A 161 17.83 0.46 14.04
CA GLU A 161 17.50 -0.11 15.36
C GLU A 161 18.26 -1.41 15.59
N GLY A 162 18.28 -2.29 14.58
CA GLY A 162 19.11 -3.50 14.61
C GLY A 162 20.59 -3.20 14.70
N ALA A 163 21.05 -2.17 13.98
CA ALA A 163 22.44 -1.71 14.05
C ALA A 163 22.81 -1.23 15.47
N TYR A 164 21.94 -0.51 16.16
CA TYR A 164 22.15 -0.10 17.55
C TYR A 164 22.33 -1.32 18.47
N MET A 165 21.44 -2.29 18.38
CA MET A 165 21.52 -3.53 19.19
C MET A 165 22.80 -4.32 18.88
N ALA A 166 23.19 -4.43 17.62
CA ALA A 166 24.46 -5.04 17.24
C ALA A 166 25.65 -4.28 17.81
N GLY A 167 25.57 -2.96 17.85
CA GLY A 167 26.58 -2.08 18.50
C GLY A 167 26.73 -2.39 19.99
N ILE A 168 25.64 -2.50 20.75
CA ILE A 168 25.67 -2.87 22.18
C ILE A 168 26.41 -4.20 22.36
N ILE A 169 26.09 -5.21 21.57
CA ILE A 169 26.72 -6.52 21.65
C ILE A 169 28.24 -6.40 21.34
N ALA A 170 28.59 -5.71 20.27
CA ALA A 170 29.97 -5.52 19.87
C ALA A 170 30.78 -4.75 20.93
N GLY A 171 30.19 -3.69 21.50
CA GLY A 171 30.79 -2.90 22.60
C GLY A 171 31.05 -3.75 23.84
N ALA A 172 30.08 -4.54 24.25
CA ALA A 172 30.22 -5.42 25.41
C ALA A 172 31.22 -6.58 25.18
N MET A 173 31.42 -7.01 23.93
CA MET A 173 32.28 -8.14 23.60
C MET A 173 33.71 -7.77 23.21
N THR A 174 33.98 -6.52 22.81
CA THR A 174 35.33 -6.11 22.36
C THR A 174 36.33 -6.23 23.50
N LYS A 175 37.53 -6.71 23.17
CA LYS A 175 38.67 -6.79 24.11
C LYS A 175 39.68 -5.66 23.86
N SER A 176 39.66 -5.08 22.69
CA SER A 176 40.58 -4.02 22.29
C SER A 176 40.01 -2.62 22.41
N ASN A 177 38.73 -2.48 22.69
CA ASN A 177 37.95 -1.22 22.64
C ASN A 177 38.05 -0.54 21.26
N THR A 178 38.32 -1.33 20.21
CA THR A 178 38.39 -0.87 18.83
C THR A 178 37.45 -1.69 18.00
N LEU A 179 36.52 -1.03 17.33
CA LEU A 179 35.54 -1.62 16.42
C LEU A 179 35.66 -0.95 15.05
N GLY A 180 35.40 -1.70 13.99
CA GLY A 180 35.35 -1.20 12.63
C GLY A 180 34.06 -1.57 11.94
N VAL A 181 33.61 -0.73 11.02
CA VAL A 181 32.43 -0.97 10.19
C VAL A 181 32.84 -0.87 8.71
N VAL A 182 32.44 -1.85 7.91
CA VAL A 182 32.56 -1.80 6.45
C VAL A 182 31.21 -1.35 5.91
N GLY A 183 31.15 -0.14 5.35
CA GLY A 183 29.98 0.40 4.67
C GLY A 183 30.03 0.14 3.17
N SER A 184 28.88 -0.05 2.53
CA SER A 184 28.77 -0.28 1.09
C SER A 184 29.07 0.98 0.27
N VAL A 185 28.33 2.06 0.55
CA VAL A 185 28.41 3.35 -0.12
C VAL A 185 28.09 4.49 0.87
N PRO A 186 28.59 5.72 0.70
CA PRO A 186 28.38 6.82 1.65
C PRO A 186 27.03 7.53 1.44
N ILE A 187 25.93 6.79 1.51
CA ILE A 187 24.55 7.32 1.41
C ILE A 187 23.93 7.49 2.81
N PRO A 188 22.89 8.32 2.97
CA PRO A 188 22.31 8.65 4.28
C PRO A 188 21.90 7.44 5.12
N GLU A 189 21.35 6.41 4.49
CA GLU A 189 20.95 5.17 5.17
C GLU A 189 22.15 4.45 5.79
N VAL A 190 23.23 4.27 5.01
CA VAL A 190 24.44 3.57 5.47
C VAL A 190 25.11 4.35 6.59
N LEU A 191 25.23 5.68 6.46
CA LEU A 191 25.79 6.55 7.51
C LEU A 191 24.94 6.50 8.80
N ARG A 192 23.61 6.48 8.67
CA ARG A 192 22.70 6.33 9.80
C ARG A 192 22.92 5.01 10.55
N ASN A 193 23.09 3.91 9.83
CA ASN A 193 23.34 2.59 10.41
C ASN A 193 24.70 2.55 11.11
N ILE A 194 25.75 3.12 10.52
CA ILE A 194 27.08 3.22 11.15
C ILE A 194 27.02 4.05 12.43
N ASN A 195 26.37 5.21 12.40
CA ASN A 195 26.21 6.06 13.57
C ASN A 195 25.42 5.36 14.67
N SER A 196 24.36 4.65 14.32
CA SER A 196 23.53 3.90 15.26
C SER A 196 24.30 2.77 15.93
N PHE A 197 25.08 1.99 15.16
CA PHE A 197 25.99 0.97 15.67
C PHE A 197 27.00 1.58 16.64
N THR A 198 27.62 2.70 16.27
CA THR A 198 28.60 3.40 17.11
C THR A 198 27.99 3.84 18.43
N LEU A 199 26.81 4.46 18.42
CA LEU A 199 26.09 4.86 19.64
C LEU A 199 25.74 3.65 20.50
N GLY A 200 25.33 2.54 19.91
CA GLY A 200 25.10 1.30 20.63
C GLY A 200 26.36 0.79 21.33
N ALA A 201 27.49 0.76 20.63
CA ALA A 201 28.77 0.33 21.18
C ALA A 201 29.30 1.24 22.31
N GLN A 202 29.04 2.53 22.21
CA GLN A 202 29.44 3.52 23.23
C GLN A 202 28.56 3.53 24.49
N SER A 203 27.39 2.86 24.43
CA SER A 203 26.44 2.83 25.54
C SER A 203 26.78 1.80 26.64
N VAL A 204 27.81 0.99 26.42
CA VAL A 204 28.24 -0.11 27.34
C VAL A 204 29.71 -0.05 27.69
#